data_1f097f9bc9e522cfcc63321066587199
#
_entry.id   1f097f9bc9e522cfcc63321066587199
#
_cell.length_a   1.000
_cell.length_b   1.000
_cell.length_c   1.000
_cell.angle_alpha   90.00
_cell.angle_beta   90.00
_cell.angle_gamma   90.00
#
_symmetry.space_group_name_H-M   'P 1'
#
loop_
_entity.id
_entity.type
_entity.pdbx_description
1 polymer ?
#
loop_
_entity_poly.entity_id
_entity_poly.type
_entity_poly.pdbx_seq_one_letter_code
_entity_poly.pdbx_strand_id
1 'polypeptide(L)'
;MLKKLLYGARAHSALSLAALVAVSMLLGVIALAQKASRESDARKSPDALQFEKAPDGWLTHQKSVGEFRNALMAGNLSAVGLDSAEPGLVLYTLKNGEKGSTLVPGCTLIGCAGTALDLLGDKSAQAGFALVRVEVDPRTASRRLLDILTSLLSPVLLMAALVGACIVGIRLQRGMGGAASRLAIRPKTQFADAIGQEEAKAALNRVKAFMQDPMHYASLGAVAPRGVLLVGPPGTGKTLLAKALAGESKANFISVDGSYFTATFYGAGVNKVKALFKLARSSAPCVLFIDEVDGIGKRSRGGDMAGAESELNRIINRVLVEMDGFDPLDNVVVVAATNHEDNIDEAMRRPGRFDMLVRLTLPTLPERQKLFDLYISRLEHDGRADTSALARMTAGMSAADIANTVNKAASTAAEAHAARVTSEHFLGAIETHQLGGEVSSIKDLFTQELRDRLAYHESGHALVGHWLKAGIVERVTIEPRGRALGVTYITRDTEDPLYKQTELTSRLAMMLAGREAELLVFDTVSTGASDDLKRASELAINMVGSLGFSDTFGLLSVAGIPKELLGPDIQSAVLQEARLLLEQAQATCQRLLKANRAQLDGLAQRLLERDVISGDELKGLLGAPVDRFVVPEFKAPRAAVR
;
A
#
# COMPACT_ATOMS: atom_id res chain seq x y z
N MET A 1 7.25 -38.00 14.19
CA MET A 1 8.11 -38.72 13.23
C MET A 1 7.29 -39.52 12.20
N LEU A 2 6.25 -40.28 12.59
CA LEU A 2 5.41 -41.09 11.67
C LEU A 2 4.68 -40.26 10.59
N LYS A 3 4.21 -39.02 10.88
CA LYS A 3 3.54 -38.15 9.88
C LYS A 3 4.49 -37.64 8.77
N LYS A 4 5.79 -37.51 9.04
CA LYS A 4 6.77 -37.13 8.01
C LYS A 4 7.11 -38.29 7.06
N LEU A 5 7.08 -39.54 7.56
CA LEU A 5 7.29 -40.75 6.76
C LEU A 5 6.09 -41.04 5.83
N LEU A 6 4.86 -40.82 6.31
CA LEU A 6 3.64 -40.99 5.49
C LEU A 6 3.52 -39.92 4.39
N TYR A 7 4.02 -38.71 4.59
CA TYR A 7 4.04 -37.66 3.55
C TYR A 7 5.11 -37.93 2.50
N GLY A 8 6.28 -38.46 2.90
CA GLY A 8 7.34 -38.90 1.98
C GLY A 8 6.87 -40.06 1.10
N ALA A 9 6.20 -41.07 1.68
CA ALA A 9 5.71 -42.23 0.95
C ALA A 9 4.61 -41.86 -0.07
N ARG A 10 3.74 -40.88 0.22
CA ARG A 10 2.72 -40.41 -0.74
C ARG A 10 3.31 -39.58 -1.90
N ALA A 11 4.39 -38.84 -1.69
CA ALA A 11 5.06 -38.12 -2.76
C ALA A 11 5.83 -39.07 -3.71
N HIS A 12 6.44 -40.15 -3.15
CA HIS A 12 7.07 -41.20 -3.97
C HIS A 12 6.07 -42.03 -4.75
N SER A 13 4.87 -42.28 -4.20
CA SER A 13 3.81 -43.03 -4.92
C SER A 13 3.21 -42.22 -6.08
N ALA A 14 3.08 -40.92 -5.95
CA ALA A 14 2.61 -40.06 -7.05
C ALA A 14 3.64 -39.92 -8.18
N LEU A 15 4.93 -39.86 -7.84
CA LEU A 15 6.02 -39.83 -8.82
C LEU A 15 6.17 -41.18 -9.54
N SER A 16 6.03 -42.29 -8.83
CA SER A 16 6.07 -43.63 -9.42
C SER A 16 4.84 -43.92 -10.30
N LEU A 17 3.65 -43.40 -9.94
CA LEU A 17 2.47 -43.53 -10.77
C LEU A 17 2.57 -42.70 -12.05
N ALA A 18 3.09 -41.49 -11.98
CA ALA A 18 3.33 -40.63 -13.15
C ALA A 18 4.37 -41.24 -14.10
N ALA A 19 5.44 -41.84 -13.56
CA ALA A 19 6.45 -42.56 -14.35
C ALA A 19 5.87 -43.81 -15.03
N LEU A 20 5.01 -44.56 -14.32
CA LEU A 20 4.33 -45.75 -14.89
C LEU A 20 3.38 -45.39 -16.01
N VAL A 21 2.62 -44.30 -15.88
CA VAL A 21 1.73 -43.79 -16.92
C VAL A 21 2.53 -43.30 -18.13
N ALA A 22 3.63 -42.61 -17.93
CA ALA A 22 4.51 -42.17 -19.02
C ALA A 22 5.12 -43.33 -19.79
N VAL A 23 5.60 -44.38 -19.10
CA VAL A 23 6.13 -45.59 -19.71
C VAL A 23 5.04 -46.37 -20.48
N SER A 24 3.83 -46.50 -19.93
CA SER A 24 2.71 -47.18 -20.63
C SER A 24 2.26 -46.42 -21.86
N MET A 25 2.24 -45.08 -21.85
CA MET A 25 1.94 -44.26 -23.02
C MET A 25 3.02 -44.40 -24.10
N LEU A 26 4.29 -44.43 -23.70
CA LEU A 26 5.42 -44.63 -24.63
C LEU A 26 5.33 -46.01 -25.32
N LEU A 27 5.07 -47.06 -24.55
CA LEU A 27 4.84 -48.40 -25.10
C LEU A 27 3.65 -48.48 -26.05
N GLY A 28 2.56 -47.78 -25.72
CA GLY A 28 1.38 -47.67 -26.58
C GLY A 28 1.69 -46.99 -27.91
N VAL A 29 2.44 -45.89 -27.91
CA VAL A 29 2.85 -45.15 -29.11
C VAL A 29 3.77 -46.04 -30.00
N ILE A 30 4.73 -46.75 -29.38
CA ILE A 30 5.61 -47.69 -30.09
C ILE A 30 4.80 -48.81 -30.74
N ALA A 31 3.83 -49.38 -30.01
CA ALA A 31 3.00 -50.45 -30.54
C ALA A 31 2.10 -49.96 -31.72
N LEU A 32 1.54 -48.75 -31.62
CA LEU A 32 0.77 -48.13 -32.70
C LEU A 32 1.64 -47.83 -33.93
N ALA A 33 2.83 -47.31 -33.75
CA ALA A 33 3.76 -47.03 -34.86
C ALA A 33 4.19 -48.34 -35.54
N GLN A 34 4.47 -49.42 -34.80
CA GLN A 34 4.77 -50.72 -35.37
C GLN A 34 3.59 -51.34 -36.12
N LYS A 35 2.37 -51.17 -35.62
CA LYS A 35 1.15 -51.64 -36.29
C LYS A 35 0.93 -50.89 -37.62
N ALA A 36 1.06 -49.58 -37.62
CA ALA A 36 0.91 -48.74 -38.81
C ALA A 36 1.97 -49.08 -39.90
N SER A 37 3.22 -49.36 -39.48
CA SER A 37 4.28 -49.80 -40.40
C SER A 37 3.95 -51.16 -41.02
N ARG A 38 3.50 -52.13 -40.23
CA ARG A 38 3.10 -53.48 -40.74
C ARG A 38 1.92 -53.41 -41.70
N GLU A 39 0.93 -52.55 -41.44
CA GLU A 39 -0.24 -52.35 -42.32
C GLU A 39 0.16 -51.67 -43.61
N SER A 40 1.13 -50.74 -43.59
CA SER A 40 1.68 -50.13 -44.81
C SER A 40 2.45 -51.12 -45.65
N ASP A 41 3.30 -51.95 -45.03
CA ASP A 41 4.09 -52.98 -45.74
C ASP A 41 3.17 -54.04 -46.40
N ALA A 42 2.07 -54.41 -45.72
CA ALA A 42 1.16 -55.43 -46.25
C ALA A 42 0.38 -54.99 -47.54
N ARG A 43 0.36 -53.72 -47.84
CA ARG A 43 -0.29 -53.16 -49.04
C ARG A 43 0.63 -53.01 -50.26
N LYS A 44 1.95 -53.21 -50.08
CA LYS A 44 2.98 -53.05 -51.13
C LYS A 44 3.29 -54.39 -51.79
N SER A 45 3.66 -54.31 -53.11
CA SER A 45 4.10 -55.50 -53.81
C SER A 45 5.45 -56.01 -53.27
N PRO A 46 5.76 -57.32 -53.37
CA PRO A 46 7.03 -57.88 -52.92
C PRO A 46 8.25 -57.17 -53.55
N ASP A 47 8.15 -56.77 -54.79
CA ASP A 47 9.21 -56.07 -55.53
C ASP A 47 9.42 -54.64 -54.99
N ALA A 48 8.35 -53.91 -54.67
CA ALA A 48 8.48 -52.59 -54.05
C ALA A 48 9.14 -52.65 -52.68
N LEU A 49 8.78 -53.63 -51.85
CA LEU A 49 9.36 -53.83 -50.51
C LEU A 49 10.86 -54.18 -50.60
N GLN A 50 11.31 -54.88 -51.68
CA GLN A 50 12.70 -55.21 -51.84
C GLN A 50 13.58 -53.96 -52.06
N PHE A 51 13.09 -53.01 -52.85
CA PHE A 51 13.77 -51.73 -53.08
C PHE A 51 13.76 -50.83 -51.84
N GLU A 52 12.69 -50.79 -51.10
CA GLU A 52 12.56 -49.92 -49.93
C GLU A 52 13.31 -50.43 -48.66
N LYS A 53 13.37 -51.75 -48.45
CA LYS A 53 14.00 -52.33 -47.25
C LYS A 53 15.52 -52.29 -47.25
N ALA A 54 16.14 -52.31 -48.41
CA ALA A 54 17.59 -52.32 -48.55
C ALA A 54 18.08 -51.49 -49.74
N PRO A 55 17.75 -50.18 -49.81
CA PRO A 55 18.07 -49.37 -50.97
C PRO A 55 19.56 -49.23 -51.27
N ASP A 56 20.39 -49.34 -50.25
CA ASP A 56 21.85 -49.20 -50.38
C ASP A 56 22.44 -50.16 -51.39
N GLY A 57 21.84 -51.35 -51.57
CA GLY A 57 22.31 -52.35 -52.55
C GLY A 57 22.15 -51.89 -54.01
N TRP A 58 21.32 -50.90 -54.28
CA TRP A 58 21.13 -50.27 -55.59
C TRP A 58 21.82 -48.91 -55.67
N LEU A 59 21.73 -48.08 -54.64
CA LEU A 59 22.29 -46.73 -54.59
C LEU A 59 23.81 -46.71 -54.69
N THR A 60 24.49 -47.75 -54.18
CA THR A 60 25.96 -47.87 -54.24
C THR A 60 26.45 -48.23 -55.65
N HIS A 61 25.56 -48.71 -56.54
CA HIS A 61 25.89 -49.10 -57.92
C HIS A 61 25.27 -48.13 -58.91
N GLN A 62 25.71 -46.86 -58.88
CA GLN A 62 25.22 -45.84 -59.80
C GLN A 62 25.81 -46.06 -61.19
N LYS A 63 24.96 -46.23 -62.20
CA LYS A 63 25.32 -46.47 -63.61
C LYS A 63 24.82 -45.34 -64.51
N SER A 64 25.38 -45.23 -65.70
CA SER A 64 24.96 -44.19 -66.65
C SER A 64 23.56 -44.46 -67.15
N VAL A 65 22.86 -43.37 -67.53
CA VAL A 65 21.52 -43.44 -68.20
C VAL A 65 21.59 -44.27 -69.45
N GLY A 66 22.73 -44.25 -70.22
CA GLY A 66 22.98 -45.04 -71.38
C GLY A 66 22.98 -46.56 -71.15
N GLU A 67 23.61 -47.00 -70.05
CA GLU A 67 23.62 -48.42 -69.64
C GLU A 67 22.22 -48.90 -69.23
N PHE A 68 21.48 -48.10 -68.49
CA PHE A 68 20.08 -48.41 -68.22
C PHE A 68 19.23 -48.52 -69.47
N ARG A 69 19.39 -47.57 -70.43
CA ARG A 69 18.66 -47.56 -71.71
C ARG A 69 19.02 -48.79 -72.53
N ASN A 70 20.29 -49.20 -72.56
CA ASN A 70 20.70 -50.40 -73.32
C ASN A 70 20.12 -51.67 -72.70
N ALA A 71 20.11 -51.79 -71.35
CA ALA A 71 19.49 -52.89 -70.61
C ALA A 71 17.97 -52.98 -70.86
N LEU A 72 17.31 -51.82 -70.88
CA LEU A 72 15.87 -51.70 -71.22
C LEU A 72 15.56 -52.14 -72.65
N MET A 73 16.34 -51.67 -73.66
CA MET A 73 16.17 -52.04 -75.06
C MET A 73 16.50 -53.49 -75.33
N ALA A 74 17.44 -54.09 -74.66
CA ALA A 74 17.79 -55.51 -74.74
C ALA A 74 16.81 -56.44 -74.02
N GLY A 75 15.79 -55.91 -73.28
CA GLY A 75 14.84 -56.71 -72.52
C GLY A 75 15.46 -57.44 -71.33
N ASN A 76 16.54 -56.91 -70.80
CA ASN A 76 17.37 -57.56 -69.79
C ASN A 76 17.06 -57.11 -68.32
N LEU A 77 15.93 -56.38 -68.15
CA LEU A 77 15.45 -55.92 -66.85
C LEU A 77 14.55 -56.98 -66.20
N SER A 78 14.69 -57.14 -64.86
CA SER A 78 13.83 -57.98 -64.05
C SER A 78 12.81 -57.14 -63.21
N ALA A 79 13.25 -56.03 -62.64
CA ALA A 79 12.40 -55.11 -61.90
C ALA A 79 12.96 -53.67 -61.96
N VAL A 80 12.06 -52.70 -62.00
CA VAL A 80 12.38 -51.28 -62.02
C VAL A 80 11.56 -50.57 -60.91
N GLY A 81 12.23 -49.85 -60.02
CA GLY A 81 11.67 -49.01 -58.97
C GLY A 81 11.85 -47.54 -59.33
N LEU A 82 10.76 -46.77 -59.29
CA LEU A 82 10.79 -45.31 -59.46
C LEU A 82 10.59 -44.66 -58.11
N ASP A 83 11.58 -43.87 -57.69
CA ASP A 83 11.46 -43.18 -56.41
C ASP A 83 10.46 -42.05 -56.47
N SER A 84 9.51 -42.03 -55.54
CA SER A 84 8.53 -40.98 -55.41
C SER A 84 9.04 -39.76 -54.61
N ALA A 85 10.08 -39.91 -53.81
CA ALA A 85 10.70 -38.86 -53.01
C ALA A 85 11.74 -38.04 -53.82
N GLU A 86 12.53 -38.71 -54.68
CA GLU A 86 13.52 -38.08 -55.55
C GLU A 86 13.14 -38.29 -57.03
N PRO A 87 12.45 -37.31 -57.66
CA PRO A 87 12.03 -37.43 -59.04
C PRO A 87 13.19 -37.64 -59.97
N GLY A 88 13.14 -38.76 -60.74
CA GLY A 88 14.18 -39.13 -61.69
C GLY A 88 15.13 -40.19 -61.19
N LEU A 89 15.15 -40.54 -59.91
CA LEU A 89 15.92 -41.67 -59.43
C LEU A 89 15.23 -42.99 -59.81
N VAL A 90 15.93 -43.80 -60.60
CA VAL A 90 15.48 -45.11 -61.03
C VAL A 90 16.39 -46.18 -60.46
N LEU A 91 15.82 -47.10 -59.69
CA LEU A 91 16.49 -48.31 -59.22
C LEU A 91 16.09 -49.45 -60.10
N TYR A 92 17.04 -50.29 -60.52
CA TYR A 92 16.70 -51.42 -61.39
C TYR A 92 17.54 -52.68 -61.07
N THR A 93 16.93 -53.80 -61.38
CA THR A 93 17.60 -55.13 -61.27
C THR A 93 17.59 -55.77 -62.63
N LEU A 94 18.75 -56.26 -63.08
CA LEU A 94 18.91 -57.01 -64.30
C LEU A 94 18.50 -58.49 -64.14
N LYS A 95 18.19 -59.19 -65.21
CA LYS A 95 17.86 -60.63 -65.12
C LYS A 95 18.98 -61.52 -64.62
N ASN A 96 20.24 -61.05 -64.64
CA ASN A 96 21.40 -61.73 -64.06
C ASN A 96 21.54 -61.46 -62.58
N GLY A 97 20.63 -60.73 -61.93
CA GLY A 97 20.63 -60.36 -60.54
C GLY A 97 21.49 -59.13 -60.18
N GLU A 98 22.13 -58.48 -61.13
CA GLU A 98 22.94 -57.29 -60.93
C GLU A 98 22.03 -56.09 -60.65
N LYS A 99 22.36 -55.27 -59.66
CA LYS A 99 21.60 -54.12 -59.18
C LYS A 99 22.23 -52.84 -59.69
N GLY A 100 21.42 -51.86 -60.05
CA GLY A 100 21.92 -50.56 -60.47
C GLY A 100 20.93 -49.44 -60.14
N SER A 101 21.46 -48.26 -60.02
CA SER A 101 20.66 -47.02 -59.93
C SER A 101 21.13 -46.02 -60.98
N THR A 102 20.21 -45.19 -61.47
CA THR A 102 20.54 -44.11 -62.38
C THR A 102 19.60 -42.93 -62.13
N LEU A 103 20.09 -41.72 -62.41
CA LEU A 103 19.27 -40.51 -62.35
C LEU A 103 18.89 -40.10 -63.81
N VAL A 104 17.61 -40.18 -64.09
CA VAL A 104 17.08 -39.79 -65.45
C VAL A 104 16.64 -38.33 -65.42
N PRO A 105 17.35 -37.41 -66.08
CA PRO A 105 17.00 -36.01 -66.06
C PRO A 105 15.61 -35.76 -66.68
N GLY A 106 14.81 -34.86 -66.08
CA GLY A 106 13.50 -34.43 -66.61
C GLY A 106 12.31 -35.28 -66.19
N CYS A 107 12.49 -36.25 -65.28
CA CYS A 107 11.38 -36.95 -64.63
C CYS A 107 10.85 -36.13 -63.43
N THR A 108 9.53 -35.91 -63.36
CA THR A 108 8.85 -35.28 -62.23
C THR A 108 7.83 -36.24 -61.64
N LEU A 109 7.31 -35.92 -60.43
CA LEU A 109 6.29 -36.70 -59.69
C LEU A 109 5.02 -37.04 -60.54
N ILE A 110 4.76 -36.32 -61.63
CA ILE A 110 3.54 -36.45 -62.43
C ILE A 110 3.81 -37.21 -63.78
N GLY A 111 5.09 -37.43 -64.10
CA GLY A 111 5.52 -38.17 -65.23
C GLY A 111 6.89 -37.71 -65.77
N CYS A 112 7.67 -38.57 -66.31
CA CYS A 112 8.81 -38.19 -67.12
C CYS A 112 8.26 -37.62 -68.44
N ALA A 113 8.57 -36.35 -68.76
CA ALA A 113 8.06 -35.70 -69.96
C ALA A 113 8.39 -36.49 -71.20
N GLY A 114 7.39 -37.11 -71.73
CA GLY A 114 7.25 -37.44 -73.14
C GLY A 114 8.01 -38.61 -73.76
N THR A 115 8.88 -39.35 -73.06
CA THR A 115 9.56 -40.45 -73.75
C THR A 115 10.09 -41.60 -72.88
N ALA A 116 10.39 -41.41 -71.61
CA ALA A 116 11.04 -42.49 -70.84
C ALA A 116 10.05 -43.34 -69.99
N LEU A 117 8.94 -42.75 -69.50
CA LEU A 117 7.93 -43.49 -68.73
C LEU A 117 6.91 -44.20 -69.56
N ASP A 118 6.49 -43.58 -70.71
CA ASP A 118 5.64 -44.25 -71.64
C ASP A 118 6.36 -45.44 -72.33
N LEU A 119 7.64 -45.25 -72.63
CA LEU A 119 8.54 -46.33 -73.04
C LEU A 119 8.74 -47.40 -71.99
N LEU A 120 8.83 -47.03 -70.70
CA LEU A 120 8.95 -47.98 -69.60
C LEU A 120 7.64 -48.74 -69.36
N GLY A 121 6.47 -48.07 -69.50
CA GLY A 121 5.16 -48.69 -69.33
C GLY A 121 4.89 -49.70 -70.45
N ASP A 122 5.03 -49.27 -71.73
CA ASP A 122 4.84 -50.14 -72.88
C ASP A 122 5.84 -51.30 -72.97
N LYS A 123 7.08 -51.02 -72.58
CA LYS A 123 8.12 -52.06 -72.56
C LYS A 123 8.04 -53.00 -71.36
N SER A 124 7.48 -52.56 -70.24
CA SER A 124 7.24 -53.44 -69.08
C SER A 124 6.23 -54.55 -69.48
N ALA A 125 5.18 -54.18 -70.24
CA ALA A 125 4.19 -55.10 -70.73
C ALA A 125 4.78 -56.10 -71.81
N GLN A 126 5.69 -55.62 -72.65
CA GLN A 126 6.33 -56.43 -73.68
C GLN A 126 7.49 -57.29 -73.21
N ALA A 127 8.30 -56.80 -72.25
CA ALA A 127 9.53 -57.45 -71.81
C ALA A 127 9.36 -58.23 -70.48
N GLY A 128 8.20 -58.13 -69.84
CA GLY A 128 7.84 -58.91 -68.61
C GLY A 128 8.60 -58.56 -67.38
N PHE A 129 9.01 -57.28 -67.15
CA PHE A 129 9.61 -56.85 -65.90
C PHE A 129 8.60 -56.07 -64.98
N ALA A 130 8.80 -56.17 -63.67
CA ALA A 130 7.97 -55.46 -62.72
C ALA A 130 8.33 -53.96 -62.63
N LEU A 131 7.35 -53.06 -62.89
CA LEU A 131 7.50 -51.64 -62.69
C LEU A 131 6.76 -51.22 -61.40
N VAL A 132 7.49 -50.72 -60.44
CA VAL A 132 6.96 -50.39 -59.11
C VAL A 132 7.34 -48.97 -58.70
N ARG A 133 6.42 -48.29 -57.99
CA ARG A 133 6.77 -47.06 -57.29
C ARG A 133 7.31 -47.38 -55.94
N VAL A 134 8.40 -46.76 -55.55
CA VAL A 134 9.09 -46.96 -54.31
C VAL A 134 9.34 -45.61 -53.61
N GLU A 135 9.46 -45.65 -52.32
CA GLU A 135 9.83 -44.48 -51.53
C GLU A 135 11.18 -44.80 -50.89
N VAL A 136 12.24 -44.28 -51.48
CA VAL A 136 13.61 -44.54 -51.03
C VAL A 136 14.02 -43.43 -50.09
N ASP A 137 14.20 -43.76 -48.80
CA ASP A 137 14.75 -42.82 -47.82
C ASP A 137 16.28 -42.96 -47.77
N PRO A 138 17.05 -42.00 -48.30
CA PRO A 138 18.51 -42.08 -48.37
C PRO A 138 19.19 -41.93 -47.00
N ARG A 139 18.43 -41.73 -45.91
CA ARG A 139 18.99 -41.59 -44.59
C ARG A 139 19.50 -42.92 -44.04
N THR A 140 20.70 -42.90 -43.48
CA THR A 140 21.25 -44.06 -42.80
C THR A 140 20.39 -44.50 -41.62
N ALA A 141 20.35 -45.78 -41.34
CA ALA A 141 19.56 -46.36 -40.22
C ALA A 141 19.81 -45.66 -38.87
N SER A 142 21.00 -45.15 -38.65
CA SER A 142 21.36 -44.36 -37.46
C SER A 142 20.68 -43.02 -37.40
N ARG A 143 20.48 -42.32 -38.54
CA ARG A 143 19.73 -41.03 -38.59
C ARG A 143 18.24 -41.25 -38.41
N ARG A 144 17.65 -42.28 -38.96
CA ARG A 144 16.25 -42.67 -38.71
C ARG A 144 15.99 -42.93 -37.24
N LEU A 145 16.90 -43.64 -36.58
CA LEU A 145 16.81 -43.90 -35.12
C LEU A 145 16.89 -42.63 -34.33
N LEU A 146 17.74 -41.67 -34.71
CA LEU A 146 17.89 -40.37 -34.05
C LEU A 146 16.63 -39.50 -34.23
N ASP A 147 16.03 -39.45 -35.41
CA ASP A 147 14.80 -38.71 -35.71
C ASP A 147 13.61 -39.29 -34.93
N ILE A 148 13.50 -40.59 -34.80
CA ILE A 148 12.48 -41.26 -33.98
C ILE A 148 12.73 -40.94 -32.49
N LEU A 149 13.96 -40.98 -32.02
CA LEU A 149 14.31 -40.67 -30.62
C LEU A 149 14.01 -39.22 -30.28
N THR A 150 14.35 -38.26 -31.12
CA THR A 150 14.06 -36.83 -30.91
C THR A 150 12.59 -36.53 -31.00
N SER A 151 11.84 -37.15 -31.88
CA SER A 151 10.38 -36.96 -31.98
C SER A 151 9.62 -37.52 -30.77
N LEU A 152 10.11 -38.56 -30.16
CA LEU A 152 9.58 -39.16 -28.93
C LEU A 152 10.03 -38.42 -27.66
N LEU A 153 11.28 -37.92 -27.62
CA LEU A 153 11.83 -37.21 -26.47
C LEU A 153 11.22 -35.81 -26.32
N SER A 154 10.91 -35.12 -27.42
CA SER A 154 10.42 -33.73 -27.36
C SER A 154 9.11 -33.56 -26.59
N PRO A 155 8.06 -34.39 -26.78
CA PRO A 155 6.84 -34.30 -25.99
C PRO A 155 7.04 -34.70 -24.52
N VAL A 156 7.95 -35.65 -24.24
CA VAL A 156 8.27 -36.06 -22.86
C VAL A 156 9.00 -34.95 -22.11
N LEU A 157 9.96 -34.28 -22.74
CA LEU A 157 10.66 -33.14 -22.17
C LEU A 157 9.71 -31.94 -21.97
N LEU A 158 8.79 -31.69 -22.89
CA LEU A 158 7.77 -30.65 -22.74
C LEU A 158 6.84 -30.94 -21.56
N MET A 159 6.37 -32.18 -21.45
CA MET A 159 5.55 -32.61 -20.30
C MET A 159 6.32 -32.53 -18.97
N ALA A 160 7.58 -32.93 -18.95
CA ALA A 160 8.42 -32.82 -17.76
C ALA A 160 8.64 -31.34 -17.36
N ALA A 161 8.84 -30.44 -18.34
CA ALA A 161 8.96 -29.00 -18.11
C ALA A 161 7.63 -28.40 -17.58
N LEU A 162 6.48 -28.80 -18.14
CA LEU A 162 5.17 -28.36 -17.64
C LEU A 162 4.87 -28.85 -16.23
N VAL A 163 5.16 -30.11 -15.93
CA VAL A 163 5.02 -30.68 -14.59
C VAL A 163 6.00 -29.99 -13.61
N GLY A 164 7.22 -29.74 -14.04
CA GLY A 164 8.20 -28.98 -13.26
C GLY A 164 7.75 -27.56 -12.96
N ALA A 165 7.23 -26.85 -13.97
CA ALA A 165 6.66 -25.50 -13.81
C ALA A 165 5.44 -25.51 -12.86
N CYS A 166 4.58 -26.52 -12.96
CA CYS A 166 3.43 -26.70 -12.07
C CYS A 166 3.87 -26.97 -10.61
N ILE A 167 4.88 -27.81 -10.41
CA ILE A 167 5.45 -28.11 -9.09
C ILE A 167 6.13 -26.86 -8.49
N VAL A 168 6.86 -26.09 -9.31
CA VAL A 168 7.47 -24.81 -8.91
C VAL A 168 6.38 -23.80 -8.57
N GLY A 169 5.32 -23.69 -9.38
CA GLY A 169 4.18 -22.84 -9.11
C GLY A 169 3.47 -23.19 -7.79
N ILE A 170 3.25 -24.49 -7.53
CA ILE A 170 2.66 -24.98 -6.26
C ILE A 170 3.62 -24.73 -5.07
N ARG A 171 4.93 -24.86 -5.26
CA ARG A 171 5.92 -24.55 -4.21
C ARG A 171 6.04 -23.07 -3.93
N LEU A 172 5.99 -22.20 -4.95
CA LEU A 172 5.92 -20.75 -4.79
C LEU A 172 4.63 -20.34 -4.06
N GLN A 173 3.49 -20.91 -4.42
CA GLN A 173 2.23 -20.71 -3.69
C GLN A 173 2.29 -21.19 -2.23
N ARG A 174 2.95 -22.32 -1.94
CA ARG A 174 3.16 -22.82 -0.57
C ARG A 174 4.24 -22.06 0.19
N GLY A 175 5.25 -21.52 -0.49
CA GLY A 175 6.29 -20.67 0.11
C GLY A 175 5.74 -19.32 0.60
N MET A 176 4.72 -18.77 -0.05
CA MET A 176 3.99 -17.58 0.42
C MET A 176 3.16 -17.85 1.69
N GLY A 177 2.77 -19.11 1.96
CA GLY A 177 2.12 -19.51 3.22
C GLY A 177 3.09 -19.74 4.39
N GLY A 178 4.38 -19.93 4.13
CA GLY A 178 5.40 -20.15 5.15
C GLY A 178 5.88 -18.87 5.87
N ALA A 179 5.58 -17.69 5.34
CA ALA A 179 5.83 -16.42 6.01
C ALA A 179 4.97 -16.25 7.27
N ALA A 180 3.80 -16.87 7.32
CA ALA A 180 2.89 -16.77 8.46
C ALA A 180 3.48 -17.35 9.78
N SER A 181 4.33 -18.37 9.72
CA SER A 181 4.91 -18.98 10.94
C SER A 181 5.97 -18.10 11.63
N ARG A 182 6.49 -17.06 10.98
CA ARG A 182 7.44 -16.08 11.56
C ARG A 182 6.73 -14.90 12.23
N LEU A 183 5.40 -14.82 12.15
CA LEU A 183 4.60 -13.70 12.63
C LEU A 183 4.24 -13.80 14.11
N ALA A 184 4.32 -14.97 14.74
CA ALA A 184 3.98 -15.16 16.16
C ALA A 184 5.16 -14.77 17.06
N ILE A 185 5.07 -13.62 17.71
CA ILE A 185 6.07 -13.07 18.62
C ILE A 185 5.40 -12.86 19.99
N ARG A 186 6.10 -13.10 21.09
CA ARG A 186 5.65 -12.67 22.42
C ARG A 186 6.25 -11.30 22.75
N PRO A 187 5.46 -10.21 22.67
CA PRO A 187 5.96 -8.88 23.00
C PRO A 187 6.20 -8.75 24.50
N LYS A 188 7.21 -7.95 24.85
CA LYS A 188 7.46 -7.54 26.24
C LYS A 188 6.77 -6.23 26.60
N THR A 189 6.11 -5.61 25.66
CA THR A 189 5.42 -4.32 25.78
C THR A 189 4.28 -4.42 26.78
N GLN A 190 4.15 -3.42 27.65
CA GLN A 190 3.11 -3.31 28.66
C GLN A 190 2.26 -2.05 28.45
N PHE A 191 1.10 -1.94 29.10
CA PHE A 191 0.28 -0.74 29.04
C PHE A 191 0.98 0.50 29.63
N ALA A 192 1.93 0.31 30.51
CA ALA A 192 2.77 1.37 31.04
C ALA A 192 3.66 2.04 29.97
N ASP A 193 4.03 1.31 28.91
CA ASP A 193 4.84 1.84 27.81
C ASP A 193 4.04 2.79 26.88
N ALA A 194 2.72 2.74 26.95
CA ALA A 194 1.83 3.63 26.21
C ALA A 194 1.40 4.78 27.11
N ILE A 195 1.92 5.97 26.87
CA ILE A 195 1.54 7.17 27.62
C ILE A 195 0.15 7.62 27.19
N GLY A 196 -0.70 7.96 28.17
CA GLY A 196 -2.07 8.39 27.93
C GLY A 196 -3.02 7.25 27.54
N GLN A 197 -4.12 7.61 26.89
CA GLN A 197 -5.14 6.65 26.41
C GLN A 197 -5.77 5.82 27.54
N GLU A 198 -6.01 6.42 28.70
CA GLU A 198 -6.45 5.70 29.91
C GLU A 198 -7.80 4.98 29.70
N GLU A 199 -8.73 5.58 28.94
CA GLU A 199 -10.00 4.95 28.59
C GLU A 199 -9.82 3.71 27.71
N ALA A 200 -8.93 3.80 26.73
CA ALA A 200 -8.58 2.68 25.87
C ALA A 200 -7.90 1.55 26.65
N LYS A 201 -6.98 1.89 27.54
CA LYS A 201 -6.32 0.92 28.45
C LYS A 201 -7.34 0.25 29.38
N ALA A 202 -8.27 1.01 29.96
CA ALA A 202 -9.32 0.47 30.82
C ALA A 202 -10.23 -0.52 30.05
N ALA A 203 -10.57 -0.20 28.80
CA ALA A 203 -11.31 -1.09 27.92
C ALA A 203 -10.51 -2.37 27.61
N LEU A 204 -9.24 -2.25 27.25
CA LEU A 204 -8.38 -3.39 26.95
C LEU A 204 -8.02 -4.23 28.18
N ASN A 205 -8.00 -3.66 29.36
CA ASN A 205 -7.82 -4.41 30.61
C ASN A 205 -8.97 -5.41 30.85
N ARG A 206 -10.19 -5.13 30.41
CA ARG A 206 -11.30 -6.11 30.45
C ARG A 206 -11.02 -7.29 29.52
N VAL A 207 -10.48 -7.04 28.34
CA VAL A 207 -10.08 -8.10 27.40
C VAL A 207 -8.94 -8.94 27.96
N LYS A 208 -7.92 -8.29 28.56
CA LYS A 208 -6.81 -8.95 29.26
C LYS A 208 -7.31 -9.88 30.36
N ALA A 209 -8.22 -9.41 31.24
CA ALA A 209 -8.77 -10.20 32.33
C ALA A 209 -9.47 -11.46 31.82
N PHE A 210 -10.24 -11.32 30.72
CA PHE A 210 -10.85 -12.47 30.07
C PHE A 210 -9.79 -13.45 29.50
N MET A 211 -8.76 -12.95 28.80
CA MET A 211 -7.71 -13.82 28.25
C MET A 211 -6.92 -14.56 29.31
N GLN A 212 -6.80 -13.99 30.51
CA GLN A 212 -6.08 -14.60 31.65
C GLN A 212 -6.88 -15.70 32.34
N ASP A 213 -8.21 -15.58 32.45
CA ASP A 213 -9.07 -16.55 33.08
C ASP A 213 -10.40 -16.78 32.33
N PRO A 214 -10.35 -17.38 31.15
CA PRO A 214 -11.53 -17.59 30.32
C PRO A 214 -12.56 -18.54 30.96
N MET A 215 -12.11 -19.47 31.81
CA MET A 215 -12.98 -20.45 32.46
C MET A 215 -13.88 -19.80 33.53
N HIS A 216 -13.36 -18.85 34.28
CA HIS A 216 -14.14 -18.09 35.26
C HIS A 216 -15.28 -17.33 34.57
N TYR A 217 -14.98 -16.61 33.49
CA TYR A 217 -16.00 -15.88 32.73
C TYR A 217 -17.06 -16.81 32.12
N ALA A 218 -16.64 -17.94 31.56
CA ALA A 218 -17.55 -18.94 31.02
C ALA A 218 -18.48 -19.54 32.10
N SER A 219 -17.98 -19.77 33.31
CA SER A 219 -18.77 -20.31 34.44
C SER A 219 -19.88 -19.34 34.89
N LEU A 220 -19.72 -18.05 34.66
CA LEU A 220 -20.71 -17.01 34.95
C LEU A 220 -21.65 -16.74 33.77
N GLY A 221 -21.48 -17.46 32.64
CA GLY A 221 -22.24 -17.22 31.41
C GLY A 221 -21.83 -15.97 30.63
N ALA A 222 -20.69 -15.36 30.99
CA ALA A 222 -20.18 -14.19 30.27
C ALA A 222 -19.53 -14.61 28.95
N VAL A 223 -19.86 -13.89 27.88
CA VAL A 223 -19.27 -14.10 26.54
C VAL A 223 -18.05 -13.20 26.37
N ALA A 224 -16.94 -13.80 25.92
CA ALA A 224 -15.74 -13.07 25.58
C ALA A 224 -15.97 -12.06 24.47
N PRO A 225 -15.37 -10.87 24.52
CA PRO A 225 -15.26 -10.05 23.33
C PRO A 225 -14.37 -10.77 22.31
N ARG A 226 -14.94 -11.13 21.16
CA ARG A 226 -14.21 -11.84 20.08
C ARG A 226 -13.34 -10.91 19.28
N GLY A 227 -13.74 -9.64 19.17
CA GLY A 227 -13.04 -8.64 18.40
C GLY A 227 -13.06 -7.26 19.04
N VAL A 228 -11.94 -6.59 18.96
CA VAL A 228 -11.74 -5.20 19.38
C VAL A 228 -11.41 -4.37 18.16
N LEU A 229 -12.14 -3.29 17.93
CA LEU A 229 -11.84 -2.31 16.87
C LEU A 229 -11.22 -1.06 17.50
N LEU A 230 -9.94 -0.82 17.22
CA LEU A 230 -9.23 0.39 17.60
C LEU A 230 -9.39 1.44 16.51
N VAL A 231 -9.99 2.57 16.84
CA VAL A 231 -10.26 3.67 15.91
C VAL A 231 -9.56 4.93 16.39
N GLY A 232 -8.92 5.66 15.52
CA GLY A 232 -8.33 6.96 15.85
C GLY A 232 -7.31 7.45 14.83
N PRO A 233 -6.86 8.70 14.97
CA PRO A 233 -5.86 9.29 14.08
C PRO A 233 -4.59 8.46 13.97
N PRO A 234 -3.82 8.60 12.87
CA PRO A 234 -2.53 7.94 12.74
C PRO A 234 -1.58 8.41 13.86
N GLY A 235 -0.65 7.54 14.25
CA GLY A 235 0.35 7.87 15.28
C GLY A 235 -0.14 7.90 16.73
N THR A 236 -1.41 7.56 17.03
CA THR A 236 -1.97 7.54 18.40
C THR A 236 -1.62 6.31 19.22
N GLY A 237 -0.89 5.34 18.64
CA GLY A 237 -0.40 4.16 19.37
C GLY A 237 -1.28 2.93 19.27
N LYS A 238 -2.18 2.80 18.27
CA LYS A 238 -3.05 1.63 18.07
C LYS A 238 -2.26 0.31 18.09
N THR A 239 -1.22 0.22 17.29
CA THR A 239 -0.35 -0.97 17.21
C THR A 239 0.41 -1.21 18.53
N LEU A 240 0.81 -0.15 19.24
CA LEU A 240 1.47 -0.24 20.54
C LEU A 240 0.54 -0.83 21.61
N LEU A 241 -0.70 -0.37 21.68
CA LEU A 241 -1.71 -0.88 22.61
C LEU A 241 -2.08 -2.34 22.33
N ALA A 242 -2.17 -2.73 21.06
CA ALA A 242 -2.40 -4.13 20.69
C ALA A 242 -1.23 -5.03 21.13
N LYS A 243 0.01 -4.58 20.96
CA LYS A 243 1.20 -5.27 21.48
C LYS A 243 1.22 -5.32 23.02
N ALA A 244 0.82 -4.23 23.67
CA ALA A 244 0.74 -4.16 25.13
C ALA A 244 -0.31 -5.13 25.67
N LEU A 245 -1.47 -5.24 25.03
CA LEU A 245 -2.49 -6.24 25.38
C LEU A 245 -1.92 -7.66 25.30
N ALA A 246 -1.20 -7.99 24.24
CA ALA A 246 -0.59 -9.31 24.09
C ALA A 246 0.50 -9.57 25.15
N GLY A 247 1.36 -8.57 25.43
CA GLY A 247 2.40 -8.67 26.45
C GLY A 247 1.84 -8.88 27.86
N GLU A 248 0.86 -8.09 28.24
CA GLU A 248 0.18 -8.17 29.53
C GLU A 248 -0.62 -9.47 29.70
N SER A 249 -1.22 -9.97 28.61
CA SER A 249 -1.93 -11.25 28.62
C SER A 249 -1.01 -12.46 28.46
N LYS A 250 0.31 -12.26 28.34
CA LYS A 250 1.31 -13.30 28.02
C LYS A 250 0.93 -14.11 26.76
N ALA A 251 0.23 -13.48 25.83
CA ALA A 251 -0.27 -14.08 24.61
C ALA A 251 0.75 -13.92 23.45
N ASN A 252 0.64 -14.79 22.48
CA ASN A 252 1.34 -14.64 21.22
C ASN A 252 0.69 -13.48 20.42
N PHE A 253 1.50 -12.69 19.74
CA PHE A 253 1.08 -11.57 18.92
C PHE A 253 1.33 -11.89 17.44
N ILE A 254 0.28 -11.88 16.65
CA ILE A 254 0.36 -12.04 15.19
C ILE A 254 -0.15 -10.74 14.58
N SER A 255 0.68 -10.10 13.75
CA SER A 255 0.33 -8.83 13.11
C SER A 255 0.33 -8.99 11.60
N VAL A 256 -0.73 -8.51 10.98
CA VAL A 256 -0.87 -8.39 9.52
C VAL A 256 -1.48 -7.04 9.20
N ASP A 257 -1.22 -6.57 8.01
CA ASP A 257 -1.82 -5.40 7.40
C ASP A 257 -3.07 -5.81 6.60
N GLY A 258 -4.07 -4.94 6.47
CA GLY A 258 -5.28 -5.22 5.69
C GLY A 258 -4.97 -5.56 4.23
N SER A 259 -3.92 -4.98 3.66
CA SER A 259 -3.46 -5.30 2.31
C SER A 259 -2.92 -6.72 2.16
N TYR A 260 -2.55 -7.39 3.25
CA TYR A 260 -2.13 -8.80 3.25
C TYR A 260 -3.16 -9.72 2.59
N PHE A 261 -4.44 -9.39 2.70
CA PHE A 261 -5.52 -10.21 2.15
C PHE A 261 -5.75 -9.99 0.66
N THR A 262 -5.31 -8.85 0.12
CA THR A 262 -5.39 -8.60 -1.32
C THR A 262 -4.43 -9.51 -2.07
N ALA A 263 -4.87 -10.09 -3.17
CA ALA A 263 -4.06 -11.00 -3.97
C ALA A 263 -4.43 -10.86 -5.44
N THR A 264 -3.43 -11.02 -6.31
CA THR A 264 -3.60 -10.95 -7.78
C THR A 264 -4.43 -12.13 -8.31
N PHE A 265 -4.44 -13.26 -7.58
CA PHE A 265 -5.17 -14.47 -7.99
C PHE A 265 -6.46 -14.63 -7.22
N TYR A 266 -7.53 -14.88 -7.94
CA TYR A 266 -8.87 -15.12 -7.41
C TYR A 266 -8.90 -16.26 -6.37
N GLY A 267 -9.49 -16.00 -5.20
CA GLY A 267 -9.58 -16.97 -4.09
C GLY A 267 -8.33 -17.11 -3.24
N ALA A 268 -7.18 -16.51 -3.61
CA ALA A 268 -5.98 -16.56 -2.80
C ALA A 268 -6.13 -15.77 -1.49
N GLY A 269 -6.85 -14.64 -1.51
CA GLY A 269 -7.16 -13.85 -0.32
C GLY A 269 -7.95 -14.65 0.73
N VAL A 270 -8.98 -15.37 0.31
CA VAL A 270 -9.79 -16.25 1.17
C VAL A 270 -8.94 -17.34 1.84
N ASN A 271 -7.98 -17.91 1.10
CA ASN A 271 -7.07 -18.92 1.66
C ASN A 271 -6.08 -18.32 2.66
N LYS A 272 -5.62 -17.09 2.44
CA LYS A 272 -4.77 -16.36 3.39
C LYS A 272 -5.53 -16.12 4.70
N VAL A 273 -6.81 -15.69 4.66
CA VAL A 273 -7.65 -15.55 5.86
C VAL A 273 -7.72 -16.87 6.62
N LYS A 274 -8.08 -17.98 5.95
CA LYS A 274 -8.14 -19.32 6.59
C LYS A 274 -6.83 -19.71 7.26
N ALA A 275 -5.71 -19.50 6.57
CA ALA A 275 -4.38 -19.84 7.07
C ALA A 275 -4.02 -19.01 8.30
N LEU A 276 -4.33 -17.71 8.28
CA LEU A 276 -4.06 -16.77 9.36
C LEU A 276 -4.86 -17.13 10.62
N PHE A 277 -6.16 -17.33 10.50
CA PHE A 277 -7.01 -17.72 11.64
C PHE A 277 -6.66 -19.10 12.19
N LYS A 278 -6.29 -20.05 11.33
CA LYS A 278 -5.76 -21.34 11.77
C LYS A 278 -4.45 -21.20 12.54
N LEU A 279 -3.56 -20.32 12.10
CA LEU A 279 -2.31 -20.01 12.80
C LEU A 279 -2.63 -19.38 14.17
N ALA A 280 -3.55 -18.42 14.26
CA ALA A 280 -3.96 -17.81 15.50
C ALA A 280 -4.45 -18.84 16.52
N ARG A 281 -5.36 -19.74 16.13
CA ARG A 281 -5.84 -20.83 17.01
C ARG A 281 -4.72 -21.78 17.44
N SER A 282 -3.79 -22.12 16.54
CA SER A 282 -2.65 -22.99 16.90
C SER A 282 -1.60 -22.32 17.77
N SER A 283 -1.66 -20.99 17.91
CA SER A 283 -0.73 -20.17 18.70
C SER A 283 -1.39 -19.62 19.98
N ALA A 284 -2.57 -20.12 20.35
CA ALA A 284 -3.28 -19.63 21.54
C ALA A 284 -2.47 -19.84 22.85
N PRO A 285 -2.60 -18.95 23.85
CA PRO A 285 -3.35 -17.68 23.80
C PRO A 285 -2.75 -16.70 22.79
N CYS A 286 -3.58 -16.03 21.99
CA CYS A 286 -3.13 -15.23 20.86
C CYS A 286 -3.94 -13.95 20.68
N VAL A 287 -3.24 -12.83 20.43
CA VAL A 287 -3.81 -11.60 19.91
C VAL A 287 -3.48 -11.53 18.42
N LEU A 288 -4.52 -11.63 17.59
CA LEU A 288 -4.42 -11.44 16.15
C LEU A 288 -4.69 -9.97 15.82
N PHE A 289 -3.67 -9.24 15.42
CA PHE A 289 -3.76 -7.83 15.09
C PHE A 289 -3.84 -7.63 13.57
N ILE A 290 -4.86 -6.90 13.13
CA ILE A 290 -5.06 -6.52 11.73
C ILE A 290 -4.97 -5.01 11.66
N ASP A 291 -3.86 -4.49 11.16
CA ASP A 291 -3.68 -3.05 10.97
C ASP A 291 -4.36 -2.60 9.66
N GLU A 292 -4.75 -1.35 9.59
CA GLU A 292 -5.40 -0.76 8.41
C GLU A 292 -6.52 -1.65 7.84
N VAL A 293 -7.41 -2.12 8.71
CA VAL A 293 -8.49 -3.05 8.31
C VAL A 293 -9.43 -2.44 7.26
N ASP A 294 -9.49 -1.13 7.14
CA ASP A 294 -10.16 -0.39 6.07
C ASP A 294 -9.56 -0.69 4.69
N GLY A 295 -8.31 -1.17 4.60
CA GLY A 295 -7.72 -1.70 3.37
C GLY A 295 -8.44 -2.94 2.80
N ILE A 296 -9.25 -3.66 3.62
CA ILE A 296 -10.14 -4.71 3.14
C ILE A 296 -11.40 -4.10 2.48
N GLY A 297 -11.73 -2.83 2.76
CA GLY A 297 -12.80 -2.06 2.14
C GLY A 297 -14.20 -2.34 2.69
N LYS A 298 -15.16 -1.60 2.16
CA LYS A 298 -16.60 -1.82 2.36
C LYS A 298 -17.17 -2.71 1.25
N ARG A 299 -18.25 -3.43 1.55
CA ARG A 299 -19.02 -4.14 0.53
C ARG A 299 -19.62 -3.13 -0.46
N SER A 300 -19.37 -3.36 -1.75
CA SER A 300 -20.09 -2.65 -2.79
C SER A 300 -21.53 -3.16 -2.88
N ARG A 301 -22.49 -2.22 -2.96
CA ARG A 301 -23.92 -2.52 -3.11
C ARG A 301 -24.37 -2.52 -4.59
N GLY A 302 -23.46 -2.25 -5.54
CA GLY A 302 -23.77 -2.15 -6.98
C GLY A 302 -23.53 -3.45 -7.72
N GLY A 303 -24.52 -3.91 -8.49
CA GLY A 303 -24.58 -5.25 -9.09
C GLY A 303 -23.72 -5.53 -10.32
N ASP A 304 -22.89 -4.59 -10.81
CA ASP A 304 -22.26 -4.71 -12.15
C ASP A 304 -20.72 -4.51 -12.20
N MET A 305 -20.01 -4.56 -11.08
CA MET A 305 -18.55 -4.41 -11.14
C MET A 305 -17.80 -5.75 -11.06
N ALA A 306 -17.08 -6.04 -12.15
CA ALA A 306 -16.39 -7.30 -12.38
C ALA A 306 -15.11 -7.45 -11.56
N GLY A 307 -14.94 -8.60 -10.93
CA GLY A 307 -13.64 -9.15 -10.50
C GLY A 307 -13.15 -8.72 -9.11
N ALA A 308 -12.56 -7.55 -8.97
CA ALA A 308 -11.84 -7.14 -7.74
C ALA A 308 -12.77 -6.90 -6.53
N GLU A 309 -13.90 -6.23 -6.72
CA GLU A 309 -14.89 -5.99 -5.64
C GLU A 309 -15.57 -7.27 -5.16
N SER A 310 -15.80 -8.23 -6.06
CA SER A 310 -16.32 -9.56 -5.69
C SER A 310 -15.35 -10.32 -4.79
N GLU A 311 -14.04 -10.19 -5.02
CA GLU A 311 -13.01 -10.83 -4.19
C GLU A 311 -12.92 -10.16 -2.80
N LEU A 312 -12.99 -8.83 -2.71
CA LEU A 312 -13.03 -8.11 -1.43
C LEU A 312 -14.25 -8.53 -0.59
N ASN A 313 -15.43 -8.60 -1.19
CA ASN A 313 -16.65 -9.08 -0.53
C ASN A 313 -16.49 -10.52 0.01
N ARG A 314 -15.78 -11.38 -0.71
CA ARG A 314 -15.47 -12.75 -0.27
C ARG A 314 -14.50 -12.79 0.89
N ILE A 315 -13.47 -11.92 0.86
CA ILE A 315 -12.50 -11.77 1.94
C ILE A 315 -13.22 -11.31 3.21
N ILE A 316 -14.05 -10.25 3.14
CA ILE A 316 -14.85 -9.76 4.26
C ILE A 316 -15.72 -10.90 4.81
N ASN A 317 -16.50 -11.57 3.94
CA ASN A 317 -17.35 -12.70 4.36
C ASN A 317 -16.54 -13.80 5.03
N ARG A 318 -15.33 -14.10 4.54
CA ARG A 318 -14.50 -15.14 5.15
C ARG A 318 -13.97 -14.72 6.51
N VAL A 319 -13.54 -13.47 6.70
CA VAL A 319 -13.16 -12.93 8.01
C VAL A 319 -14.31 -13.06 8.99
N LEU A 320 -15.53 -12.66 8.58
CA LEU A 320 -16.72 -12.78 9.41
C LEU A 320 -17.01 -14.23 9.83
N VAL A 321 -16.97 -15.17 8.88
CA VAL A 321 -17.18 -16.60 9.16
C VAL A 321 -16.13 -17.16 10.12
N GLU A 322 -14.86 -16.75 9.97
CA GLU A 322 -13.80 -17.20 10.89
C GLU A 322 -13.98 -16.61 12.30
N MET A 323 -14.45 -15.35 12.41
CA MET A 323 -14.76 -14.71 13.69
C MET A 323 -15.99 -15.35 14.35
N ASP A 324 -17.05 -15.58 13.59
CA ASP A 324 -18.26 -16.26 14.11
C ASP A 324 -17.97 -17.69 14.59
N GLY A 325 -16.96 -18.33 14.00
CA GLY A 325 -16.53 -19.70 14.31
C GLY A 325 -15.54 -19.83 15.48
N PHE A 326 -15.24 -18.77 16.24
CA PHE A 326 -14.42 -18.88 17.45
C PHE A 326 -15.22 -19.52 18.59
N ASP A 327 -14.62 -20.55 19.20
CA ASP A 327 -15.06 -21.05 20.51
C ASP A 327 -14.54 -20.11 21.62
N PRO A 328 -15.32 -19.79 22.65
CA PRO A 328 -14.83 -19.04 23.83
C PRO A 328 -13.55 -19.62 24.45
N LEU A 329 -13.32 -20.90 24.30
CA LEU A 329 -12.13 -21.60 24.80
C LEU A 329 -10.91 -21.52 23.87
N ASP A 330 -11.07 -21.02 22.64
CA ASP A 330 -9.94 -20.85 21.70
C ASP A 330 -8.88 -19.84 22.22
N ASN A 331 -9.25 -18.99 23.16
CA ASN A 331 -8.40 -17.94 23.76
C ASN A 331 -7.64 -17.11 22.71
N VAL A 332 -8.37 -16.73 21.65
CA VAL A 332 -7.90 -15.86 20.57
C VAL A 332 -8.76 -14.61 20.54
N VAL A 333 -8.12 -13.45 20.55
CA VAL A 333 -8.77 -12.15 20.39
C VAL A 333 -8.28 -11.50 19.11
N VAL A 334 -9.22 -11.05 18.27
CA VAL A 334 -8.91 -10.30 17.05
C VAL A 334 -8.95 -8.81 17.38
N VAL A 335 -7.85 -8.12 17.18
CA VAL A 335 -7.77 -6.66 17.34
C VAL A 335 -7.57 -6.05 15.97
N ALA A 336 -8.53 -5.27 15.50
CA ALA A 336 -8.39 -4.52 14.24
C ALA A 336 -8.11 -3.05 14.54
N ALA A 337 -7.33 -2.40 13.68
CA ALA A 337 -7.06 -0.98 13.75
C ALA A 337 -7.45 -0.28 12.45
N THR A 338 -8.01 0.92 12.56
CA THR A 338 -8.33 1.78 11.41
C THR A 338 -8.16 3.26 11.77
N ASN A 339 -7.87 4.07 10.75
CA ASN A 339 -7.92 5.52 10.85
C ASN A 339 -9.31 6.08 10.48
N HIS A 340 -10.13 5.28 9.77
CA HIS A 340 -11.40 5.69 9.19
C HIS A 340 -12.52 4.71 9.56
N GLU A 341 -13.23 4.99 10.65
CA GLU A 341 -14.36 4.15 11.12
C GLU A 341 -15.42 3.97 10.03
N ASP A 342 -15.67 5.01 9.26
CA ASP A 342 -16.68 5.03 8.20
C ASP A 342 -16.37 4.09 7.02
N ASN A 343 -15.13 3.68 6.84
CA ASN A 343 -14.71 2.76 5.79
C ASN A 343 -14.84 1.28 6.17
N ILE A 344 -15.23 0.99 7.41
CA ILE A 344 -15.44 -0.39 7.87
C ILE A 344 -16.85 -0.87 7.50
N ASP A 345 -16.92 -2.10 6.97
CA ASP A 345 -18.20 -2.74 6.67
C ASP A 345 -19.06 -2.88 7.94
N GLU A 346 -20.32 -2.47 7.84
CA GLU A 346 -21.27 -2.50 8.97
C GLU A 346 -21.43 -3.89 9.57
N ALA A 347 -21.34 -4.95 8.76
CA ALA A 347 -21.43 -6.31 9.25
C ALA A 347 -20.25 -6.72 10.15
N MET A 348 -19.10 -6.06 10.02
CA MET A 348 -17.96 -6.30 10.91
C MET A 348 -18.20 -5.71 12.32
N ARG A 349 -19.02 -4.67 12.43
CA ARG A 349 -19.34 -3.97 13.71
C ARG A 349 -20.52 -4.60 14.47
N ARG A 350 -21.12 -5.66 13.96
CA ARG A 350 -22.23 -6.34 14.62
C ARG A 350 -21.76 -7.12 15.84
N PRO A 351 -22.62 -7.26 16.89
CA PRO A 351 -22.33 -8.07 18.07
C PRO A 351 -21.84 -9.48 17.72
N GLY A 352 -20.85 -9.97 18.45
CA GLY A 352 -20.19 -11.26 18.21
C GLY A 352 -19.00 -11.20 17.23
N ARG A 353 -18.65 -10.02 16.71
CA ARG A 353 -17.53 -9.77 15.80
C ARG A 353 -16.60 -8.70 16.40
N PHE A 354 -16.55 -7.49 15.82
CA PHE A 354 -15.88 -6.35 16.48
C PHE A 354 -16.90 -5.63 17.36
N ASP A 355 -17.23 -6.26 18.47
CA ASP A 355 -18.26 -5.81 19.40
C ASP A 355 -17.72 -4.79 20.43
N MET A 356 -16.40 -4.67 20.57
CA MET A 356 -15.77 -3.66 21.39
C MET A 356 -15.12 -2.60 20.51
N LEU A 357 -15.70 -1.40 20.49
CA LEU A 357 -15.14 -0.22 19.85
C LEU A 357 -14.32 0.58 20.88
N VAL A 358 -13.05 0.82 20.57
CA VAL A 358 -12.12 1.59 21.42
C VAL A 358 -11.59 2.77 20.61
N ARG A 359 -11.98 3.98 21.02
CA ARG A 359 -11.51 5.20 20.35
C ARG A 359 -10.25 5.71 21.01
N LEU A 360 -9.25 5.99 20.19
CA LEU A 360 -8.01 6.65 20.57
C LEU A 360 -8.08 8.10 20.10
N THR A 361 -7.69 9.01 20.97
CA THR A 361 -7.64 10.44 20.69
C THR A 361 -6.19 10.91 20.55
N LEU A 362 -6.01 12.10 20.05
CA LEU A 362 -4.71 12.77 20.14
C LEU A 362 -4.39 13.03 21.62
N PRO A 363 -3.11 13.03 22.01
CA PRO A 363 -2.72 13.20 23.39
C PRO A 363 -3.08 14.61 23.91
N THR A 364 -3.60 14.65 25.12
CA THR A 364 -3.88 15.88 25.88
C THR A 364 -2.59 16.60 26.29
N LEU A 365 -2.68 17.86 26.71
CA LEU A 365 -1.51 18.64 27.15
C LEU A 365 -0.65 17.91 28.20
N PRO A 366 -1.21 17.34 29.28
CA PRO A 366 -0.39 16.59 30.25
C PRO A 366 0.23 15.31 29.67
N GLU A 367 -0.44 14.67 28.73
CA GLU A 367 0.08 13.47 28.06
C GLU A 367 1.20 13.82 27.10
N ARG A 368 1.09 14.93 26.35
CA ARG A 368 2.17 15.43 25.49
C ARG A 368 3.40 15.80 26.32
N GLN A 369 3.21 16.44 27.47
CA GLN A 369 4.32 16.74 28.38
C GLN A 369 5.04 15.45 28.81
N LYS A 370 4.30 14.43 29.25
CA LYS A 370 4.88 13.12 29.61
C LYS A 370 5.58 12.44 28.43
N LEU A 371 5.08 12.61 27.19
CA LEU A 371 5.73 12.09 25.98
C LEU A 371 7.07 12.80 25.73
N PHE A 372 7.11 14.13 25.87
CA PHE A 372 8.37 14.87 25.79
C PHE A 372 9.35 14.44 26.87
N ASP A 373 8.91 14.34 28.12
CA ASP A 373 9.74 13.87 29.24
C ASP A 373 10.33 12.48 28.94
N LEU A 374 9.50 11.55 28.42
CA LEU A 374 9.94 10.21 28.05
C LEU A 374 10.98 10.21 26.91
N TYR A 375 10.73 10.97 25.85
CA TYR A 375 11.62 10.92 24.68
C TYR A 375 12.89 11.73 24.91
N ILE A 376 12.81 12.89 25.59
CA ILE A 376 13.97 13.73 25.92
C ILE A 376 14.89 13.03 26.92
N SER A 377 14.35 12.30 27.90
CA SER A 377 15.16 11.55 28.87
C SER A 377 16.07 10.48 28.25
N ARG A 378 15.84 10.11 26.99
CA ARG A 378 16.66 9.14 26.25
C ARG A 378 17.81 9.79 25.48
N LEU A 379 17.91 11.13 25.51
CA LEU A 379 18.90 11.91 24.78
C LEU A 379 19.91 12.54 25.74
N GLU A 380 21.10 12.81 25.21
CA GLU A 380 22.05 13.70 25.88
C GLU A 380 21.61 15.16 25.65
N HIS A 381 21.03 15.79 26.66
CA HIS A 381 20.47 17.15 26.58
C HIS A 381 21.04 18.07 27.65
N ASP A 382 20.85 19.38 27.51
CA ASP A 382 21.39 20.41 28.41
C ASP A 382 20.56 20.60 29.71
N GLY A 383 19.42 19.93 29.85
CA GLY A 383 18.51 20.01 31.02
C GLY A 383 17.66 21.29 31.04
N ARG A 384 17.67 22.13 30.02
CA ARG A 384 16.94 23.42 29.96
C ARG A 384 15.65 23.39 29.19
N ALA A 385 15.28 22.24 28.59
CA ALA A 385 14.06 22.11 27.82
C ALA A 385 12.83 22.23 28.74
N ASP A 386 12.00 23.24 28.51
CA ASP A 386 10.69 23.36 29.17
C ASP A 386 9.67 22.45 28.43
N THR A 387 9.52 21.22 28.93
CA THR A 387 8.60 20.24 28.35
C THR A 387 7.14 20.69 28.40
N SER A 388 6.78 21.58 29.34
CA SER A 388 5.44 22.16 29.41
C SER A 388 5.19 23.14 28.24
N ALA A 389 6.16 24.02 27.93
CA ALA A 389 6.10 24.91 26.78
C ALA A 389 6.07 24.10 25.47
N LEU A 390 6.95 23.09 25.32
CA LEU A 390 6.96 22.20 24.17
C LEU A 390 5.60 21.49 23.97
N ALA A 391 4.99 21.02 25.07
CA ALA A 391 3.68 20.39 25.03
C ALA A 391 2.56 21.35 24.63
N ARG A 392 2.60 22.61 25.08
CA ARG A 392 1.63 23.64 24.65
C ARG A 392 1.78 23.94 23.16
N MET A 393 2.99 24.10 22.66
CA MET A 393 3.27 24.38 21.25
C MET A 393 2.86 23.25 20.31
N THR A 394 2.75 22.02 20.81
CA THR A 394 2.48 20.82 20.00
C THR A 394 1.02 20.33 20.08
N ALA A 395 0.08 21.24 20.33
CA ALA A 395 -1.34 20.93 20.31
C ALA A 395 -1.73 20.30 18.95
N GLY A 396 -2.45 19.18 19.00
CA GLY A 396 -2.85 18.45 17.79
C GLY A 396 -1.82 17.46 17.22
N MET A 397 -0.62 17.38 17.79
CA MET A 397 0.36 16.36 17.40
C MET A 397 0.05 15.01 18.04
N SER A 398 0.25 13.95 17.28
CA SER A 398 0.18 12.57 17.78
C SER A 398 1.44 12.19 18.56
N ALA A 399 1.40 11.08 19.28
CA ALA A 399 2.58 10.55 19.99
C ALA A 399 3.74 10.22 19.02
N ALA A 400 3.43 9.79 17.79
CA ALA A 400 4.44 9.54 16.78
C ALA A 400 5.07 10.84 16.26
N ASP A 401 4.28 11.91 16.09
CA ASP A 401 4.78 13.22 15.67
C ASP A 401 5.74 13.79 16.70
N ILE A 402 5.39 13.68 18.00
CA ILE A 402 6.27 14.12 19.09
C ILE A 402 7.58 13.33 19.10
N ALA A 403 7.52 12.01 18.97
CA ALA A 403 8.70 11.17 18.88
C ALA A 403 9.60 11.55 17.70
N ASN A 404 9.00 11.79 16.52
CA ASN A 404 9.72 12.23 15.32
C ASN A 404 10.34 13.62 15.51
N THR A 405 9.62 14.55 16.13
CA THR A 405 10.10 15.91 16.42
C THR A 405 11.32 15.88 17.34
N VAL A 406 11.25 15.07 18.43
CA VAL A 406 12.39 14.90 19.34
C VAL A 406 13.59 14.25 18.64
N ASN A 407 13.36 13.27 17.78
CA ASN A 407 14.42 12.66 16.98
C ASN A 407 15.02 13.64 15.98
N LYS A 408 14.20 14.51 15.35
CA LYS A 408 14.69 15.57 14.43
C LYS A 408 15.56 16.56 15.18
N ALA A 409 15.17 16.99 16.40
CA ALA A 409 15.99 17.86 17.24
C ALA A 409 17.37 17.25 17.54
N ALA A 410 17.41 15.95 17.85
CA ALA A 410 18.67 15.24 18.08
C ALA A 410 19.52 15.14 16.79
N SER A 411 18.89 14.89 15.64
CA SER A 411 19.57 14.84 14.35
C SER A 411 20.18 16.19 13.98
N THR A 412 19.41 17.28 14.13
CA THR A 412 19.91 18.65 13.86
C THR A 412 21.07 19.03 14.79
N ALA A 413 21.01 18.65 16.09
CA ALA A 413 22.11 18.84 17.01
C ALA A 413 23.38 18.08 16.58
N ALA A 414 23.21 16.84 16.12
CA ALA A 414 24.32 16.02 15.63
C ALA A 414 24.92 16.59 14.33
N GLU A 415 24.12 17.06 13.39
CA GLU A 415 24.55 17.73 12.14
C GLU A 415 25.35 19.01 12.43
N ALA A 416 24.93 19.75 13.49
CA ALA A 416 25.65 20.95 13.97
C ALA A 416 26.88 20.63 14.83
N HIS A 417 27.25 19.35 15.02
CA HIS A 417 28.31 18.91 15.92
C HIS A 417 28.17 19.43 17.37
N ALA A 418 26.93 19.66 17.82
CA ALA A 418 26.66 20.10 19.17
C ALA A 418 26.93 18.97 20.18
N ALA A 419 27.52 19.30 21.33
CA ALA A 419 27.81 18.32 22.39
C ALA A 419 26.53 17.77 23.05
N ARG A 420 25.43 18.54 23.03
CA ARG A 420 24.14 18.19 23.65
C ARG A 420 22.99 18.80 22.88
N VAL A 421 21.83 18.17 22.97
CA VAL A 421 20.59 18.74 22.43
C VAL A 421 20.13 19.88 23.34
N THR A 422 19.86 21.03 22.77
CA THR A 422 19.44 22.24 23.50
C THR A 422 17.95 22.53 23.26
N SER A 423 17.39 23.42 24.07
CA SER A 423 16.01 23.89 23.91
C SER A 423 15.73 24.42 22.49
N GLU A 424 16.69 25.14 21.88
CA GLU A 424 16.55 25.67 20.53
C GLU A 424 16.43 24.57 19.46
N HIS A 425 17.10 23.43 19.64
CA HIS A 425 16.95 22.30 18.72
C HIS A 425 15.53 21.72 18.77
N PHE A 426 14.91 21.60 19.96
CA PHE A 426 13.52 21.14 20.10
C PHE A 426 12.54 22.13 19.48
N LEU A 427 12.71 23.43 19.76
CA LEU A 427 11.85 24.47 19.19
C LEU A 427 11.95 24.52 17.68
N GLY A 428 13.16 24.50 17.13
CA GLY A 428 13.39 24.45 15.68
C GLY A 428 12.78 23.21 15.01
N ALA A 429 12.81 22.05 15.68
CA ALA A 429 12.19 20.84 15.18
C ALA A 429 10.66 20.92 15.18
N ILE A 430 10.04 21.54 16.20
CA ILE A 430 8.59 21.80 16.26
C ILE A 430 8.20 22.72 15.10
N GLU A 431 8.94 23.82 14.91
CA GLU A 431 8.71 24.77 13.81
C GLU A 431 8.82 24.09 12.45
N THR A 432 9.85 23.28 12.24
CA THR A 432 10.03 22.50 11.00
C THR A 432 8.84 21.56 10.74
N HIS A 433 8.33 20.91 11.77
CA HIS A 433 7.18 20.02 11.66
C HIS A 433 5.89 20.79 11.31
N GLN A 434 5.63 21.91 11.99
CA GLN A 434 4.37 22.66 11.83
C GLN A 434 4.33 23.50 10.56
N LEU A 435 5.47 24.09 10.16
CA LEU A 435 5.57 24.97 9.00
C LEU A 435 5.97 24.23 7.71
N GLY A 436 6.32 22.96 7.83
CA GLY A 436 6.61 22.10 6.68
C GLY A 436 7.95 22.38 5.98
N GLY A 437 8.94 22.95 6.70
CA GLY A 437 10.26 23.20 6.13
C GLY A 437 11.31 23.68 7.13
N GLU A 438 12.55 23.51 6.76
CA GLU A 438 13.69 24.09 7.45
C GLU A 438 13.77 25.61 7.21
N VAL A 439 14.68 26.32 7.93
CA VAL A 439 14.93 27.75 7.67
C VAL A 439 15.33 27.90 6.20
N SER A 440 14.61 28.74 5.50
CA SER A 440 14.83 28.94 4.07
C SER A 440 15.98 29.90 3.83
N SER A 441 16.87 29.60 2.84
CA SER A 441 17.88 30.51 2.35
C SER A 441 17.31 31.80 1.73
N ILE A 442 16.02 31.90 1.48
CA ILE A 442 15.33 33.12 1.08
C ILE A 442 15.57 34.26 2.09
N LYS A 443 15.84 33.93 3.36
CA LYS A 443 16.22 34.92 4.40
C LYS A 443 17.33 35.90 3.93
N ASP A 444 18.33 35.38 3.23
CA ASP A 444 19.47 36.18 2.75
C ASP A 444 19.10 37.13 1.62
N LEU A 445 17.93 36.95 1.02
CA LEU A 445 17.38 37.78 -0.05
C LEU A 445 16.43 38.87 0.48
N PHE A 446 16.11 38.87 1.77
CA PHE A 446 15.18 39.83 2.35
C PHE A 446 15.79 41.22 2.34
N THR A 447 15.07 42.18 1.77
CA THR A 447 15.43 43.61 1.89
C THR A 447 15.20 44.06 3.33
N GLN A 448 15.90 45.14 3.74
CA GLN A 448 15.71 45.71 5.07
C GLN A 448 14.22 46.11 5.29
N GLU A 449 13.60 46.72 4.30
CA GLU A 449 12.16 47.08 4.36
C GLU A 449 11.25 45.86 4.63
N LEU A 450 11.53 44.74 3.98
CA LEU A 450 10.75 43.51 4.22
C LEU A 450 11.00 42.98 5.64
N ARG A 451 12.24 42.98 6.12
CA ARG A 451 12.55 42.55 7.49
C ARG A 451 11.89 43.45 8.53
N ASP A 452 11.95 44.77 8.33
CA ASP A 452 11.27 45.73 9.22
C ASP A 452 9.78 45.47 9.26
N ARG A 453 9.16 45.27 8.10
CA ARG A 453 7.72 44.99 7.97
C ARG A 453 7.33 43.70 8.68
N LEU A 454 8.06 42.61 8.49
CA LEU A 454 7.86 41.33 9.16
C LEU A 454 8.03 41.46 10.69
N ALA A 455 9.07 42.18 11.14
CA ALA A 455 9.30 42.38 12.56
C ALA A 455 8.15 43.12 13.24
N TYR A 456 7.62 44.16 12.64
CA TYR A 456 6.48 44.90 13.16
C TYR A 456 5.18 44.06 13.09
N HIS A 457 4.98 43.28 12.01
CA HIS A 457 3.83 42.39 11.86
C HIS A 457 3.76 41.38 13.01
N GLU A 458 4.84 40.61 13.21
CA GLU A 458 4.91 39.59 14.25
C GLU A 458 4.89 40.20 15.66
N SER A 459 5.54 41.34 15.84
CA SER A 459 5.46 42.10 17.11
C SER A 459 4.04 42.55 17.42
N GLY A 460 3.26 42.91 16.41
CA GLY A 460 1.86 43.25 16.54
C GLY A 460 1.04 42.11 17.13
N HIS A 461 1.15 40.92 16.54
CA HIS A 461 0.50 39.71 17.04
C HIS A 461 0.92 39.38 18.49
N ALA A 462 2.20 39.43 18.78
CA ALA A 462 2.75 39.14 20.10
C ALA A 462 2.26 40.14 21.16
N LEU A 463 2.30 41.44 20.86
CA LEU A 463 1.89 42.50 21.79
C LEU A 463 0.40 42.43 22.11
N VAL A 464 -0.46 42.31 21.08
CA VAL A 464 -1.90 42.24 21.25
C VAL A 464 -2.30 40.92 21.93
N GLY A 465 -1.69 39.80 21.53
CA GLY A 465 -1.90 38.50 22.15
C GLY A 465 -1.60 38.51 23.65
N HIS A 466 -0.49 39.14 24.05
CA HIS A 466 -0.07 39.27 25.43
C HIS A 466 -1.05 40.15 26.24
N TRP A 467 -1.35 41.36 25.79
CA TRP A 467 -2.15 42.33 26.54
C TRP A 467 -3.63 41.95 26.63
N LEU A 468 -4.20 41.31 25.60
CA LEU A 468 -5.56 40.83 25.61
C LEU A 468 -5.73 39.44 26.23
N LYS A 469 -4.63 38.83 26.72
CA LYS A 469 -4.65 37.46 27.24
C LYS A 469 -5.28 36.47 26.25
N ALA A 470 -5.01 36.67 24.94
CA ALA A 470 -5.54 35.80 23.88
C ALA A 470 -4.85 34.41 23.88
N GLY A 471 -3.78 34.28 24.64
CA GLY A 471 -3.00 33.07 24.88
C GLY A 471 -1.62 33.42 25.46
N ILE A 472 -0.79 32.40 25.64
CA ILE A 472 0.62 32.53 26.04
C ILE A 472 1.45 32.66 24.77
N VAL A 473 2.20 33.74 24.63
CA VAL A 473 3.16 33.89 23.55
C VAL A 473 4.40 33.08 23.90
N GLU A 474 4.61 31.97 23.23
CA GLU A 474 5.73 31.05 23.50
C GLU A 474 6.99 31.46 22.72
N ARG A 475 6.81 31.97 21.50
CA ARG A 475 7.92 32.34 20.62
C ARG A 475 7.44 33.27 19.51
N VAL A 476 8.29 34.18 19.10
CA VAL A 476 8.09 35.06 17.93
C VAL A 476 9.31 34.93 17.04
N THR A 477 9.12 34.74 15.76
CA THR A 477 10.22 34.59 14.81
C THR A 477 9.92 35.23 13.46
N ILE A 478 10.94 35.83 12.86
CA ILE A 478 10.92 36.34 11.47
C ILE A 478 11.80 35.48 10.55
N GLU A 479 12.17 34.27 10.99
CA GLU A 479 12.86 33.31 10.15
C GLU A 479 11.88 32.65 9.19
N PRO A 480 12.10 32.73 7.87
CA PRO A 480 11.21 32.11 6.89
C PRO A 480 11.34 30.60 6.92
N ARG A 481 10.20 29.89 7.04
CA ARG A 481 10.14 28.43 7.00
C ARG A 481 8.93 27.97 6.16
N GLY A 482 9.16 27.05 5.25
CA GLY A 482 8.10 26.55 4.38
C GLY A 482 7.40 27.68 3.61
N ARG A 483 6.13 27.97 3.96
CA ARG A 483 5.35 29.08 3.35
C ARG A 483 5.27 30.32 4.23
N ALA A 484 5.69 30.22 5.48
CA ALA A 484 5.65 31.34 6.42
C ALA A 484 6.94 32.16 6.33
N LEU A 485 6.79 33.49 6.32
CA LEU A 485 7.92 34.42 6.35
C LEU A 485 8.29 34.81 7.78
N GLY A 486 7.33 34.77 8.69
CA GLY A 486 7.46 34.91 10.14
C GLY A 486 6.32 34.16 10.82
N VAL A 487 6.41 33.93 12.11
CA VAL A 487 5.34 33.27 12.90
C VAL A 487 5.40 33.70 14.36
N THR A 488 4.25 34.02 14.92
CA THR A 488 4.05 34.20 16.35
C THR A 488 3.30 33.01 16.92
N TYR A 489 3.99 32.22 17.77
CA TYR A 489 3.40 31.06 18.42
C TYR A 489 2.64 31.49 19.68
N ILE A 490 1.32 31.39 19.62
CA ILE A 490 0.45 31.72 20.74
C ILE A 490 -0.35 30.45 21.11
N THR A 491 -0.15 29.99 22.34
CA THR A 491 -0.75 28.77 22.87
C THR A 491 -1.78 29.09 23.94
N ARG A 492 -2.59 28.11 24.32
CA ARG A 492 -3.48 28.22 25.48
C ARG A 492 -2.83 27.59 26.69
N ASP A 493 -3.13 28.14 27.87
CA ASP A 493 -2.70 27.60 29.16
C ASP A 493 -3.46 26.32 29.52
N THR A 494 -4.70 26.20 29.06
CA THR A 494 -5.57 25.05 29.26
C THR A 494 -6.10 24.52 27.94
N GLU A 495 -6.41 23.22 27.89
CA GLU A 495 -7.11 22.58 26.75
C GLU A 495 -8.62 22.50 27.00
N ASP A 496 -9.19 23.48 27.68
CA ASP A 496 -10.62 23.57 27.80
C ASP A 496 -11.29 23.61 26.41
N PRO A 497 -12.23 22.72 26.14
CA PRO A 497 -12.90 22.69 24.84
C PRO A 497 -13.86 23.89 24.67
N LEU A 498 -14.15 24.60 25.75
CA LEU A 498 -15.07 25.74 25.76
C LEU A 498 -14.31 27.05 25.67
N TYR A 499 -14.81 27.95 24.82
CA TYR A 499 -14.30 29.30 24.67
C TYR A 499 -15.39 30.31 25.11
N LYS A 500 -15.00 31.28 25.92
CA LYS A 500 -15.87 32.44 26.19
C LYS A 500 -15.87 33.37 24.99
N GLN A 501 -16.98 34.08 24.82
CA GLN A 501 -17.10 35.08 23.76
C GLN A 501 -15.97 36.12 23.80
N THR A 502 -15.58 36.57 25.01
CA THR A 502 -14.48 37.53 25.21
C THR A 502 -13.14 36.99 24.76
N GLU A 503 -12.88 35.69 24.96
CA GLU A 503 -11.65 35.04 24.48
C GLU A 503 -11.58 35.01 22.96
N LEU A 504 -12.71 34.68 22.29
CA LEU A 504 -12.76 34.66 20.82
C LEU A 504 -12.63 36.06 20.24
N THR A 505 -13.21 37.08 20.91
CA THR A 505 -13.06 38.49 20.48
C THR A 505 -11.60 38.96 20.66
N SER A 506 -10.92 38.55 21.75
CA SER A 506 -9.47 38.80 21.93
C SER A 506 -8.63 38.16 20.82
N ARG A 507 -9.00 36.92 20.42
CA ARG A 507 -8.32 36.25 19.31
C ARG A 507 -8.55 36.93 17.96
N LEU A 508 -9.76 37.46 17.69
CA LEU A 508 -10.00 38.25 16.49
C LEU A 508 -9.08 39.48 16.44
N ALA A 509 -8.98 40.23 17.55
CA ALA A 509 -8.11 41.41 17.61
C ALA A 509 -6.63 41.04 17.43
N MET A 510 -6.20 39.92 18.00
CA MET A 510 -4.85 39.39 17.83
C MET A 510 -4.57 39.00 16.38
N MET A 511 -5.50 38.31 15.69
CA MET A 511 -5.35 37.93 14.29
C MET A 511 -5.21 39.14 13.34
N LEU A 512 -5.83 40.27 13.67
CA LEU A 512 -5.74 41.50 12.89
C LEU A 512 -4.46 42.31 13.21
N ALA A 513 -3.75 41.96 14.27
CA ALA A 513 -2.72 42.81 14.87
C ALA A 513 -1.48 43.03 13.99
N GLY A 514 -1.05 42.01 13.23
CA GLY A 514 0.05 42.16 12.28
C GLY A 514 -0.24 43.22 11.24
N ARG A 515 -1.41 43.15 10.60
CA ARG A 515 -1.86 44.13 9.62
C ARG A 515 -1.99 45.54 10.22
N GLU A 516 -2.56 45.66 11.40
CA GLU A 516 -2.77 46.97 12.06
C GLU A 516 -1.45 47.56 12.56
N ALA A 517 -0.47 46.75 12.92
CA ALA A 517 0.89 47.20 13.23
C ALA A 517 1.59 47.75 11.98
N GLU A 518 1.51 47.06 10.84
CA GLU A 518 2.04 47.57 9.57
C GLU A 518 1.39 48.92 9.23
N LEU A 519 0.08 49.02 9.31
CA LEU A 519 -0.66 50.26 9.02
C LEU A 519 -0.23 51.43 9.93
N LEU A 520 -0.06 51.13 11.23
CA LEU A 520 0.34 52.14 12.23
C LEU A 520 1.76 52.68 11.99
N VAL A 521 2.65 51.83 11.46
CA VAL A 521 4.09 52.17 11.35
C VAL A 521 4.47 52.66 9.98
N PHE A 522 3.91 52.08 8.92
CA PHE A 522 4.31 52.32 7.53
C PHE A 522 3.22 53.04 6.72
N ASP A 523 2.07 53.36 7.30
CA ASP A 523 0.90 53.91 6.61
C ASP A 523 0.39 53.07 5.42
N THR A 524 0.89 51.86 5.28
CA THR A 524 0.55 50.91 4.22
C THR A 524 0.49 49.50 4.77
N VAL A 525 -0.29 48.62 4.15
CA VAL A 525 -0.40 47.22 4.50
C VAL A 525 0.18 46.34 3.39
N SER A 526 0.67 45.19 3.73
CA SER A 526 1.19 44.19 2.79
C SER A 526 0.20 43.03 2.58
N THR A 527 0.50 42.15 1.64
CA THR A 527 -0.23 40.90 1.41
C THR A 527 0.07 39.83 2.48
N GLY A 528 1.01 40.10 3.39
CA GLY A 528 1.41 39.15 4.46
C GLY A 528 0.26 38.75 5.38
N ALA A 529 -0.69 39.66 5.62
CA ALA A 529 -1.86 39.43 6.46
C ALA A 529 -2.99 38.61 5.82
N SER A 530 -2.78 38.03 4.63
CA SER A 530 -3.83 37.31 3.89
C SER A 530 -4.41 36.12 4.67
N ASP A 531 -3.55 35.30 5.27
CA ASP A 531 -3.98 34.13 6.05
C ASP A 531 -4.64 34.54 7.37
N ASP A 532 -4.17 35.60 8.01
CA ASP A 532 -4.75 36.13 9.24
C ASP A 532 -6.16 36.67 9.00
N LEU A 533 -6.35 37.43 7.92
CA LEU A 533 -7.66 37.92 7.51
C LEU A 533 -8.64 36.78 7.19
N LYS A 534 -8.16 35.75 6.53
CA LYS A 534 -8.97 34.56 6.24
C LYS A 534 -9.45 33.89 7.53
N ARG A 535 -8.52 33.59 8.44
CA ARG A 535 -8.82 32.95 9.74
C ARG A 535 -9.71 33.82 10.62
N ALA A 536 -9.49 35.14 10.64
CA ALA A 536 -10.33 36.07 11.38
C ALA A 536 -11.75 36.10 10.82
N SER A 537 -11.90 36.10 9.49
CA SER A 537 -13.22 36.07 8.83
C SER A 537 -13.96 34.77 9.10
N GLU A 538 -13.30 33.63 9.00
CA GLU A 538 -13.86 32.30 9.33
C GLU A 538 -14.34 32.25 10.78
N LEU A 539 -13.53 32.77 11.72
CA LEU A 539 -13.87 32.80 13.14
C LEU A 539 -15.07 33.71 13.38
N ALA A 540 -15.09 34.92 12.81
CA ALA A 540 -16.20 35.87 12.97
C ALA A 540 -17.52 35.30 12.41
N ILE A 541 -17.48 34.69 11.22
CA ILE A 541 -18.67 34.03 10.63
C ILE A 541 -19.14 32.89 11.51
N ASN A 542 -18.22 32.09 12.09
CA ASN A 542 -18.57 30.99 12.98
C ASN A 542 -19.19 31.51 14.31
N MET A 543 -18.66 32.57 14.87
CA MET A 543 -19.21 33.20 16.09
C MET A 543 -20.67 33.65 15.89
N VAL A 544 -20.96 34.25 14.75
CA VAL A 544 -22.33 34.73 14.40
C VAL A 544 -23.25 33.57 14.01
N GLY A 545 -22.76 32.69 13.10
CA GLY A 545 -23.61 31.70 12.45
C GLY A 545 -23.78 30.38 13.20
N SER A 546 -22.83 30.02 14.07
CA SER A 546 -22.80 28.68 14.71
C SER A 546 -22.85 28.72 16.23
N LEU A 547 -22.16 29.69 16.87
CA LEU A 547 -21.94 29.70 18.31
C LEU A 547 -22.98 30.47 19.12
N GLY A 548 -23.93 31.10 18.43
CA GLY A 548 -25.00 31.87 19.10
C GLY A 548 -24.53 33.18 19.76
N PHE A 549 -23.40 33.76 19.28
CA PHE A 549 -22.88 35.05 19.77
C PHE A 549 -23.34 36.22 18.90
N SER A 550 -24.57 36.12 18.43
CA SER A 550 -25.23 37.10 17.58
C SER A 550 -26.45 37.66 18.29
N ASP A 551 -26.61 39.00 18.33
CA ASP A 551 -27.82 39.63 18.83
C ASP A 551 -28.96 39.55 17.79
N THR A 552 -28.63 39.47 16.50
CA THR A 552 -29.60 39.40 15.41
C THR A 552 -30.25 38.05 15.30
N PHE A 553 -29.45 36.97 15.37
CA PHE A 553 -29.95 35.61 15.26
C PHE A 553 -30.29 34.98 16.62
N GLY A 554 -29.83 35.56 17.72
CA GLY A 554 -30.07 35.07 19.07
C GLY A 554 -29.56 33.62 19.26
N LEU A 555 -30.47 32.74 19.66
CA LEU A 555 -30.16 31.32 19.88
C LEU A 555 -30.25 30.44 18.62
N LEU A 556 -30.47 31.05 17.45
CA LEU A 556 -30.57 30.31 16.20
C LEU A 556 -29.17 30.01 15.63
N SER A 557 -28.82 28.72 15.48
CA SER A 557 -27.63 28.31 14.73
C SER A 557 -27.95 28.26 13.23
N VAL A 558 -27.42 29.22 12.49
CA VAL A 558 -27.57 29.28 11.02
C VAL A 558 -26.91 28.08 10.34
N ALA A 559 -25.84 27.57 10.92
CA ALA A 559 -25.15 26.38 10.40
C ALA A 559 -25.99 25.10 10.46
N GLY A 560 -27.01 25.06 11.35
CA GLY A 560 -27.94 23.94 11.46
C GLY A 560 -29.11 23.98 10.47
N ILE A 561 -29.25 25.07 9.71
CA ILE A 561 -30.35 25.26 8.75
C ILE A 561 -29.96 24.56 7.43
N PRO A 562 -30.88 23.78 6.81
CA PRO A 562 -30.65 23.23 5.47
C PRO A 562 -30.33 24.35 4.46
N LYS A 563 -29.37 24.08 3.58
CA LYS A 563 -28.89 25.10 2.61
C LYS A 563 -30.00 25.67 1.73
N GLU A 564 -31.03 24.87 1.47
CA GLU A 564 -32.19 25.21 0.66
C GLU A 564 -33.07 26.29 1.33
N LEU A 565 -32.99 26.43 2.66
CA LEU A 565 -33.73 27.43 3.45
C LEU A 565 -32.89 28.68 3.78
N LEU A 566 -31.60 28.66 3.46
CA LEU A 566 -30.69 29.79 3.64
C LEU A 566 -30.82 30.77 2.48
N GLY A 567 -31.82 31.67 2.56
CA GLY A 567 -31.98 32.75 1.59
C GLY A 567 -30.79 33.73 1.57
N PRO A 568 -30.63 34.51 0.48
CA PRO A 568 -29.57 35.53 0.37
C PRO A 568 -29.55 36.54 1.49
N ASP A 569 -30.72 36.86 2.03
CA ASP A 569 -30.91 37.85 3.12
C ASP A 569 -30.25 37.38 4.42
N ILE A 570 -30.39 36.07 4.77
CA ILE A 570 -29.77 35.49 5.96
C ILE A 570 -28.24 35.47 5.78
N GLN A 571 -27.75 35.08 4.60
CA GLN A 571 -26.32 35.07 4.31
C GLN A 571 -25.73 36.50 4.39
N SER A 572 -26.41 37.47 3.83
CA SER A 572 -26.02 38.88 3.90
C SER A 572 -26.00 39.41 5.35
N ALA A 573 -27.00 39.07 6.17
CA ALA A 573 -27.05 39.47 7.57
C ALA A 573 -25.89 38.86 8.38
N VAL A 574 -25.56 37.58 8.18
CA VAL A 574 -24.40 36.93 8.81
C VAL A 574 -23.09 37.64 8.45
N LEU A 575 -22.88 37.95 7.17
CA LEU A 575 -21.68 38.65 6.72
C LEU A 575 -21.59 40.08 7.25
N GLN A 576 -22.72 40.80 7.33
CA GLN A 576 -22.75 42.15 7.90
C GLN A 576 -22.38 42.13 9.38
N GLU A 577 -22.95 41.22 10.16
CA GLU A 577 -22.66 41.12 11.60
C GLU A 577 -21.21 40.62 11.86
N ALA A 578 -20.70 39.65 11.07
CA ALA A 578 -19.32 39.22 11.12
C ALA A 578 -18.35 40.38 10.81
N ARG A 579 -18.69 41.24 9.85
CA ARG A 579 -17.93 42.46 9.53
C ARG A 579 -17.90 43.44 10.71
N LEU A 580 -19.01 43.66 11.39
CA LEU A 580 -19.07 44.52 12.58
C LEU A 580 -18.19 43.97 13.72
N LEU A 581 -18.17 42.65 13.93
CA LEU A 581 -17.26 42.01 14.87
C LEU A 581 -15.79 42.30 14.53
N LEU A 582 -15.42 42.16 13.27
CA LEU A 582 -14.04 42.41 12.80
C LEU A 582 -13.69 43.90 12.97
N GLU A 583 -14.58 44.84 12.65
CA GLU A 583 -14.37 46.28 12.84
C GLU A 583 -14.18 46.64 14.32
N GLN A 584 -14.93 46.03 15.25
CA GLN A 584 -14.77 46.25 16.69
C GLN A 584 -13.43 45.66 17.19
N ALA A 585 -13.07 44.45 16.73
CA ALA A 585 -11.78 43.82 17.03
C ALA A 585 -10.63 44.69 16.52
N GLN A 586 -10.74 45.22 15.29
CA GLN A 586 -9.80 46.15 14.69
C GLN A 586 -9.62 47.43 15.54
N ALA A 587 -10.72 48.08 15.90
CA ALA A 587 -10.66 49.28 16.73
C ALA A 587 -10.00 49.04 18.10
N THR A 588 -10.24 47.87 18.70
CA THR A 588 -9.62 47.47 19.95
C THR A 588 -8.12 47.25 19.75
N CYS A 589 -7.71 46.55 18.69
CA CYS A 589 -6.32 46.33 18.31
C CYS A 589 -5.58 47.66 18.09
N GLN A 590 -6.12 48.57 17.28
CA GLN A 590 -5.53 49.89 17.00
C GLN A 590 -5.33 50.73 18.27
N ARG A 591 -6.30 50.75 19.17
CA ARG A 591 -6.16 51.45 20.45
C ARG A 591 -5.01 50.89 21.28
N LEU A 592 -4.91 49.57 21.35
CA LEU A 592 -3.87 48.89 22.11
C LEU A 592 -2.46 49.12 21.52
N LEU A 593 -2.31 48.99 20.20
CA LEU A 593 -1.04 49.23 19.51
C LEU A 593 -0.58 50.69 19.69
N LYS A 594 -1.47 51.68 19.55
CA LYS A 594 -1.19 53.10 19.75
C LYS A 594 -0.79 53.38 21.20
N ALA A 595 -1.47 52.81 22.20
CA ALA A 595 -1.15 53.02 23.60
C ALA A 595 0.17 52.42 24.04
N ASN A 596 0.64 51.37 23.34
CA ASN A 596 1.87 50.64 23.67
C ASN A 596 2.91 50.72 22.54
N ARG A 597 2.93 51.84 21.81
CA ARG A 597 3.81 52.03 20.65
C ARG A 597 5.30 51.77 20.99
N ALA A 598 5.78 52.28 22.10
CA ALA A 598 7.19 52.08 22.51
C ALA A 598 7.54 50.60 22.74
N GLN A 599 6.59 49.80 23.26
CA GLN A 599 6.79 48.35 23.43
C GLN A 599 6.76 47.63 22.07
N LEU A 600 5.90 48.04 21.14
CA LEU A 600 5.89 47.54 19.76
C LEU A 600 7.23 47.77 19.06
N ASP A 601 7.76 49.02 19.14
CA ASP A 601 9.06 49.37 18.57
C ASP A 601 10.18 48.56 19.21
N GLY A 602 10.17 48.37 20.54
CA GLY A 602 11.18 47.57 21.23
C GLY A 602 11.16 46.09 20.85
N LEU A 603 9.98 45.50 20.67
CA LEU A 603 9.85 44.10 20.20
C LEU A 603 10.35 43.97 18.75
N ALA A 604 9.94 44.88 17.86
CA ALA A 604 10.38 44.88 16.46
C ALA A 604 11.89 45.00 16.34
N GLN A 605 12.50 45.95 17.08
CA GLN A 605 13.93 46.10 17.09
C GLN A 605 14.66 44.84 17.57
N ARG A 606 14.11 44.19 18.61
CA ARG A 606 14.69 42.97 19.15
C ARG A 606 14.64 41.81 18.16
N LEU A 607 13.51 41.69 17.40
CA LEU A 607 13.39 40.72 16.31
C LEU A 607 14.39 41.00 15.18
N LEU A 608 14.60 42.26 14.85
CA LEU A 608 15.61 42.64 13.80
C LEU A 608 17.03 42.27 14.22
N GLU A 609 17.35 42.32 15.53
CA GLU A 609 18.68 41.98 16.06
C GLU A 609 18.91 40.47 16.13
N ARG A 610 17.87 39.67 16.46
CA ARG A 610 18.03 38.26 16.81
C ARG A 610 17.21 37.30 15.96
N ASP A 611 16.32 37.80 15.10
CA ASP A 611 15.33 37.08 14.31
C ASP A 611 14.31 36.28 15.14
N VAL A 612 14.56 36.07 16.42
CA VAL A 612 13.74 35.25 17.33
C VAL A 612 13.68 35.87 18.72
N ILE A 613 12.51 35.85 19.36
CA ILE A 613 12.26 36.19 20.76
C ILE A 613 11.56 35.02 21.44
N SER A 614 12.06 34.56 22.57
CA SER A 614 11.39 33.53 23.41
C SER A 614 10.26 34.16 24.22
N GLY A 615 9.29 33.35 24.67
CA GLY A 615 8.19 33.79 25.51
C GLY A 615 8.63 34.41 26.84
N ASP A 616 9.71 33.88 27.45
CA ASP A 616 10.25 34.44 28.71
C ASP A 616 10.92 35.79 28.48
N GLU A 617 11.66 35.96 27.37
CA GLU A 617 12.24 37.26 27.00
C GLU A 617 11.11 38.26 26.71
N LEU A 618 10.05 37.84 26.01
CA LEU A 618 8.89 38.70 25.74
C LEU A 618 8.20 39.13 27.03
N LYS A 619 7.97 38.24 27.98
CA LYS A 619 7.41 38.58 29.31
C LYS A 619 8.31 39.58 30.07
N GLY A 620 9.63 39.44 29.93
CA GLY A 620 10.59 40.39 30.48
C GLY A 620 10.49 41.79 29.90
N LEU A 621 10.25 41.89 28.60
CA LEU A 621 10.12 43.16 27.86
C LEU A 621 8.76 43.85 28.11
N LEU A 622 7.66 43.08 28.16
CA LEU A 622 6.28 43.61 28.26
C LEU A 622 5.78 43.75 29.70
N GLY A 623 6.38 43.00 30.65
CA GLY A 623 5.86 42.88 32.01
C GLY A 623 4.63 41.95 32.11
N ALA A 624 4.05 41.87 33.30
CA ALA A 624 2.83 41.09 33.50
C ALA A 624 1.63 41.77 32.84
N PRO A 625 0.74 41.01 32.13
CA PRO A 625 -0.45 41.60 31.56
C PRO A 625 -1.38 42.12 32.64
N VAL A 626 -1.68 43.42 32.60
CA VAL A 626 -2.55 44.08 33.54
C VAL A 626 -3.95 44.17 32.93
N ASP A 627 -5.01 44.01 33.74
CA ASP A 627 -6.41 44.05 33.29
C ASP A 627 -6.86 45.47 32.82
N ARG A 628 -6.00 46.23 32.18
CA ARG A 628 -6.28 47.57 31.66
C ARG A 628 -7.06 47.60 30.35
N PHE A 629 -7.01 46.51 29.60
CA PHE A 629 -7.66 46.41 28.30
C PHE A 629 -8.75 45.32 28.35
N VAL A 630 -9.95 45.70 28.74
CA VAL A 630 -11.12 44.81 28.65
C VAL A 630 -11.66 44.91 27.23
N VAL A 631 -11.72 43.78 26.56
CA VAL A 631 -12.49 43.71 25.28
C VAL A 631 -13.96 43.86 25.62
N PRO A 632 -14.65 44.87 25.07
CA PRO A 632 -16.08 45.03 25.30
C PRO A 632 -16.82 43.78 24.83
N GLU A 633 -17.84 43.35 25.59
CA GLU A 633 -18.77 42.36 25.06
C GLU A 633 -19.38 42.88 23.74
N PHE A 634 -19.43 41.99 22.75
CA PHE A 634 -20.05 42.33 21.48
C PHE A 634 -21.54 42.59 21.72
N LYS A 635 -21.95 43.78 21.40
CA LYS A 635 -23.36 44.15 21.28
C LYS A 635 -23.59 44.66 19.86
N ALA A 636 -24.24 43.84 19.04
CA ALA A 636 -24.68 44.31 17.74
C ALA A 636 -25.64 45.51 17.92
N PRO A 637 -25.52 46.54 17.09
CA PRO A 637 -26.57 47.57 17.09
C PRO A 637 -27.90 46.88 16.77
N ARG A 638 -28.86 46.94 17.72
CA ARG A 638 -30.18 46.39 17.51
C ARG A 638 -30.73 47.00 16.22
N ALA A 639 -30.81 46.19 15.16
CA ALA A 639 -31.49 46.59 13.96
C ALA A 639 -32.93 46.98 14.36
N ALA A 640 -33.30 48.23 14.11
CA ALA A 640 -34.70 48.63 14.27
C ALA A 640 -35.52 47.74 13.32
N VAL A 641 -36.20 46.76 13.88
CA VAL A 641 -37.18 45.95 13.16
C VAL A 641 -38.22 46.93 12.67
N ARG A 642 -38.18 47.25 11.36
CA ARG A 642 -39.27 47.93 10.65
C ARG A 642 -40.05 46.88 9.88
#